data_aaea5639b5812ef53a60bc1897af4800
#
_entry.id   aaea5639b5812ef53a60bc1897af4800
#
_cell.length_a   1.000
_cell.length_b   1.000
_cell.length_c   1.000
_cell.angle_alpha   90.00
_cell.angle_beta   90.00
_cell.angle_gamma   90.00
#
_symmetry.space_group_name_H-M   'P 1'
#
loop_
_entity.id
_entity.type
_entity.pdbx_description
1 polymer ?
#
loop_
_entity_poly.entity_id
_entity_poly.type
_entity_poly.pdbx_seq_one_letter_code
_entity_poly.pdbx_strand_id
1 'polypeptide(L)'
;ALKLSYNPQVIEQLNFVERNSKYLLSLVNQLMDFRKIESGKLNIVATKGDFVSFIHSLLTPFEVFAGERNISIKHYFHMKSSEIFFDEEAMHKVITNLLSNAIKFTPDGGSISIYIATLPAKDDKEEKLYLCVSDTGTGIQEPDTEQIFNRFYQSKKQAKYPVYGQTGTGIGLYLCKRIVKMHDGEICVRNNHTIGCSFRILLPLPKEENISDQLIVDNNIPPAATTEKNELPKKRLALTILVVEDNADMRGYIRSILRDYYNVLEA
;
A
#
# COMPACT_ATOMS: atom_id res chain seq x y z
N ALA A 1 22.81 7.35 -11.90
CA ALA A 1 22.76 8.22 -13.08
C ALA A 1 22.36 9.65 -12.73
N LEU A 2 21.27 9.86 -11.98
CA LEU A 2 20.77 11.20 -11.58
C LEU A 2 21.82 12.03 -10.82
N LYS A 3 22.64 11.41 -9.97
CA LYS A 3 23.66 12.11 -9.15
C LYS A 3 24.94 12.48 -9.95
N LEU A 4 25.08 11.97 -11.16
CA LEU A 4 26.26 12.21 -12.01
C LEU A 4 26.02 13.20 -13.14
N SER A 5 24.77 13.62 -13.36
CA SER A 5 24.42 14.56 -14.42
C SER A 5 24.28 15.98 -13.87
N TYR A 6 25.04 16.94 -14.42
CA TYR A 6 24.96 18.37 -14.13
C TYR A 6 24.04 19.11 -15.11
N ASN A 7 23.50 18.46 -16.14
CA ASN A 7 22.60 19.09 -17.10
C ASN A 7 21.14 19.01 -16.59
N PRO A 8 20.48 20.16 -16.30
CA PRO A 8 19.12 20.18 -15.77
C PRO A 8 18.09 19.46 -16.65
N GLN A 9 18.22 19.56 -17.97
CA GLN A 9 17.33 18.87 -18.92
C GLN A 9 17.47 17.35 -18.84
N VAL A 10 18.70 16.85 -18.69
CA VAL A 10 18.95 15.40 -18.51
C VAL A 10 18.38 14.91 -17.18
N ILE A 11 18.52 15.71 -16.12
CA ILE A 11 17.94 15.39 -14.80
C ILE A 11 16.42 15.30 -14.89
N GLU A 12 15.78 16.24 -15.58
CA GLU A 12 14.33 16.23 -15.78
C GLU A 12 13.86 14.99 -16.55
N GLN A 13 14.54 14.64 -17.63
CA GLN A 13 14.24 13.44 -18.40
C GLN A 13 14.45 12.16 -17.59
N LEU A 14 15.52 12.05 -16.81
CA LEU A 14 15.79 10.92 -15.94
C LEU A 14 14.72 10.79 -14.83
N ASN A 15 14.28 11.92 -14.24
CA ASN A 15 13.17 11.92 -13.29
C ASN A 15 11.85 11.48 -13.93
N PHE A 16 11.61 11.86 -15.19
CA PHE A 16 10.45 11.41 -15.96
C PHE A 16 10.50 9.89 -16.20
N VAL A 17 11.65 9.36 -16.62
CA VAL A 17 11.86 7.91 -16.82
C VAL A 17 11.67 7.16 -15.51
N GLU A 18 12.27 7.63 -14.41
CA GLU A 18 12.14 7.00 -13.10
C GLU A 18 10.67 6.94 -12.64
N ARG A 19 9.93 8.05 -12.76
CA ARG A 19 8.50 8.09 -12.41
C ARG A 19 7.68 7.10 -13.24
N ASN A 20 7.91 7.05 -14.56
CA ASN A 20 7.19 6.12 -15.42
C ASN A 20 7.55 4.66 -15.14
N SER A 21 8.81 4.37 -14.86
CA SER A 21 9.26 3.01 -14.49
C SER A 21 8.61 2.54 -13.18
N LYS A 22 8.56 3.41 -12.15
CA LYS A 22 7.86 3.11 -10.89
C LYS A 22 6.35 2.91 -11.11
N TYR A 23 5.76 3.71 -11.99
CA TYR A 23 4.35 3.56 -12.35
C TYR A 23 4.08 2.22 -13.05
N LEU A 24 4.87 1.86 -14.06
CA LEU A 24 4.75 0.57 -14.75
C LEU A 24 4.93 -0.61 -13.79
N LEU A 25 5.91 -0.55 -12.90
CA LEU A 25 6.10 -1.58 -11.87
C LEU A 25 4.88 -1.72 -10.96
N SER A 26 4.29 -0.60 -10.54
CA SER A 26 3.05 -0.61 -9.77
C SER A 26 1.89 -1.27 -10.52
N LEU A 27 1.76 -1.01 -11.85
CA LEU A 27 0.75 -1.65 -12.69
C LEU A 27 0.94 -3.16 -12.79
N VAL A 28 2.18 -3.60 -13.01
CA VAL A 28 2.52 -5.03 -13.06
C VAL A 28 2.18 -5.70 -11.73
N ASN A 29 2.57 -5.10 -10.60
CA ASN A 29 2.26 -5.64 -9.28
C ASN A 29 0.74 -5.74 -9.03
N GLN A 30 -0.03 -4.71 -9.40
CA GLN A 30 -1.50 -4.76 -9.31
C GLN A 30 -2.09 -5.87 -10.20
N LEU A 31 -1.55 -6.10 -11.39
CA LEU A 31 -1.98 -7.18 -12.26
C LEU A 31 -1.64 -8.56 -11.67
N MET A 32 -0.47 -8.70 -11.07
CA MET A 32 -0.06 -9.95 -10.40
C MET A 32 -0.95 -10.24 -9.19
N ASP A 33 -1.25 -9.22 -8.36
CA ASP A 33 -2.18 -9.36 -7.24
C ASP A 33 -3.59 -9.75 -7.72
N PHE A 34 -4.07 -9.09 -8.78
CA PHE A 34 -5.32 -9.45 -9.42
C PHE A 34 -5.35 -10.93 -9.85
N ARG A 35 -4.27 -11.40 -10.50
CA ARG A 35 -4.13 -12.80 -10.93
C ARG A 35 -4.12 -13.77 -9.74
N LYS A 36 -3.40 -13.43 -8.66
CA LYS A 36 -3.39 -14.25 -7.43
C LYS A 36 -4.78 -14.39 -6.83
N ILE A 37 -5.55 -13.30 -6.77
CA ILE A 37 -6.91 -13.30 -6.25
C ILE A 37 -7.86 -14.12 -7.15
N GLU A 38 -7.83 -13.92 -8.46
CA GLU A 38 -8.69 -14.64 -9.40
C GLU A 38 -8.41 -16.15 -9.42
N SER A 39 -7.15 -16.54 -9.22
CA SER A 39 -6.76 -17.96 -9.14
C SER A 39 -6.98 -18.60 -7.75
N GLY A 40 -7.50 -17.85 -6.78
CA GLY A 40 -7.68 -18.32 -5.41
C GLY A 40 -6.37 -18.63 -4.66
N LYS A 41 -5.24 -18.10 -5.14
CA LYS A 41 -3.90 -18.35 -4.58
C LYS A 41 -3.46 -17.28 -3.56
N LEU A 42 -4.27 -16.25 -3.33
CA LEU A 42 -4.01 -15.29 -2.27
C LEU A 42 -4.48 -15.92 -0.95
N ASN A 43 -3.57 -16.13 -0.03
CA ASN A 43 -3.87 -16.57 1.34
C ASN A 43 -3.76 -15.35 2.26
N ILE A 44 -4.66 -15.26 3.23
CA ILE A 44 -4.58 -14.28 4.31
C ILE A 44 -3.75 -14.90 5.43
N VAL A 45 -2.72 -14.19 5.85
CA VAL A 45 -1.83 -14.59 6.94
C VAL A 45 -1.88 -13.53 8.03
N ALA A 46 -2.78 -13.73 9.00
CA ALA A 46 -2.90 -12.81 10.12
C ALA A 46 -1.81 -13.08 11.16
N THR A 47 -1.05 -12.06 11.51
CA THR A 47 -0.05 -12.08 12.59
C THR A 47 -0.39 -11.04 13.65
N LYS A 48 0.01 -11.28 14.90
CA LYS A 48 -0.16 -10.31 15.98
C LYS A 48 0.83 -9.17 15.79
N GLY A 49 0.34 -7.93 15.79
CA GLY A 49 1.18 -6.76 15.59
C GLY A 49 0.53 -5.47 16.12
N ASP A 50 1.35 -4.44 16.29
CA ASP A 50 0.87 -3.11 16.65
C ASP A 50 0.31 -2.39 15.41
N PHE A 51 -1.01 -2.43 15.28
CA PHE A 51 -1.73 -1.84 14.14
C PHE A 51 -1.59 -0.31 14.08
N VAL A 52 -1.50 0.36 15.24
CA VAL A 52 -1.33 1.82 15.29
C VAL A 52 0.04 2.22 14.76
N SER A 53 1.10 1.56 15.22
CA SER A 53 2.46 1.78 14.72
C SER A 53 2.59 1.45 13.23
N PHE A 54 1.94 0.37 12.77
CA PHE A 54 1.86 0.02 11.35
C PHE A 54 1.21 1.15 10.54
N ILE A 55 0.06 1.69 10.98
CA ILE A 55 -0.60 2.80 10.30
C ILE A 55 0.28 4.05 10.26
N HIS A 56 0.93 4.40 11.36
CA HIS A 56 1.84 5.56 11.39
C HIS A 56 2.98 5.42 10.39
N SER A 57 3.63 4.25 10.32
CA SER A 57 4.71 4.00 9.38
C SER A 57 4.24 4.14 7.92
N LEU A 58 3.02 3.70 7.64
CA LEU A 58 2.40 3.78 6.34
C LEU A 58 2.00 5.21 5.96
N LEU A 59 1.54 6.04 6.92
CA LEU A 59 1.10 7.40 6.67
C LEU A 59 2.25 8.36 6.35
N THR A 60 3.42 8.18 6.95
CA THR A 60 4.57 9.08 6.84
C THR A 60 4.91 9.52 5.40
N PRO A 61 5.06 8.61 4.41
CA PRO A 61 5.34 9.02 3.03
C PRO A 61 4.17 9.77 2.38
N PHE A 62 2.92 9.46 2.76
CA PHE A 62 1.75 10.15 2.24
C PHE A 62 1.61 11.57 2.79
N GLU A 63 1.98 11.80 4.05
CA GLU A 63 1.97 13.13 4.68
C GLU A 63 2.96 14.07 3.97
N VAL A 64 4.16 13.58 3.63
CA VAL A 64 5.14 14.35 2.86
C VAL A 64 4.58 14.74 1.49
N PHE A 65 4.03 13.76 0.76
CA PHE A 65 3.48 13.99 -0.57
C PHE A 65 2.23 14.90 -0.56
N ALA A 66 1.36 14.74 0.42
CA ALA A 66 0.19 15.60 0.62
C ALA A 66 0.60 17.04 0.97
N GLY A 67 1.68 17.20 1.76
CA GLY A 67 2.23 18.51 2.13
C GLY A 67 2.67 19.35 0.91
N GLU A 68 3.23 18.73 -0.15
CA GLU A 68 3.58 19.41 -1.41
C GLU A 68 2.36 20.06 -2.10
N ARG A 69 1.15 19.54 -1.81
CA ARG A 69 -0.12 20.03 -2.34
C ARG A 69 -0.95 20.81 -1.31
N ASN A 70 -0.39 21.15 -0.16
CA ASN A 70 -1.10 21.75 0.97
C ASN A 70 -2.34 20.95 1.44
N ILE A 71 -2.35 19.63 1.20
CA ILE A 71 -3.42 18.74 1.69
C ILE A 71 -3.07 18.33 3.12
N SER A 72 -3.99 18.56 4.08
CA SER A 72 -3.80 18.14 5.46
C SER A 72 -4.26 16.70 5.66
N ILE A 73 -3.42 15.84 6.25
CA ILE A 73 -3.81 14.50 6.68
C ILE A 73 -4.00 14.51 8.20
N LYS A 74 -5.16 14.05 8.67
CA LYS A 74 -5.50 13.91 10.10
C LYS A 74 -5.82 12.46 10.40
N HIS A 75 -5.38 11.97 11.55
CA HIS A 75 -5.65 10.59 11.97
C HIS A 75 -6.21 10.57 13.40
N TYR A 76 -7.15 9.65 13.63
CA TYR A 76 -7.87 9.49 14.89
C TYR A 76 -7.94 8.00 15.24
N PHE A 77 -7.36 7.62 16.37
CA PHE A 77 -7.32 6.23 16.84
C PHE A 77 -8.17 6.09 18.11
N HIS A 78 -9.18 5.23 18.05
CA HIS A 78 -10.08 4.89 19.18
C HIS A 78 -10.10 3.37 19.33
N MET A 79 -8.93 2.80 19.61
CA MET A 79 -8.75 1.36 19.78
C MET A 79 -8.62 1.00 21.26
N LYS A 80 -9.17 -0.15 21.65
CA LYS A 80 -8.99 -0.70 23.00
C LYS A 80 -7.56 -1.22 23.22
N SER A 81 -7.00 -1.83 22.19
CA SER A 81 -5.61 -2.30 22.13
C SER A 81 -5.04 -1.96 20.77
N SER A 82 -3.77 -1.55 20.72
CA SER A 82 -3.05 -1.39 19.46
C SER A 82 -2.58 -2.74 18.91
N GLU A 83 -2.38 -3.74 19.77
CA GLU A 83 -2.02 -5.10 19.36
C GLU A 83 -3.27 -5.88 18.94
N ILE A 84 -3.36 -6.22 17.65
CA ILE A 84 -4.42 -7.02 17.05
C ILE A 84 -3.81 -8.00 16.06
N PHE A 85 -4.61 -9.02 15.68
CA PHE A 85 -4.24 -9.91 14.57
C PHE A 85 -4.70 -9.33 13.24
N PHE A 86 -3.80 -9.18 12.29
CA PHE A 86 -4.09 -8.70 10.94
C PHE A 86 -3.03 -9.17 9.95
N ASP A 87 -3.39 -9.20 8.68
CA ASP A 87 -2.45 -9.43 7.58
C ASP A 87 -1.85 -8.07 7.15
N GLU A 88 -0.57 -7.87 7.49
CA GLU A 88 0.12 -6.60 7.23
C GLU A 88 0.22 -6.28 5.74
N GLU A 89 0.55 -7.27 4.89
CA GLU A 89 0.67 -7.08 3.44
C GLU A 89 -0.68 -6.74 2.81
N ALA A 90 -1.72 -7.45 3.22
CA ALA A 90 -3.08 -7.22 2.74
C ALA A 90 -3.60 -5.83 3.17
N MET A 91 -3.41 -5.45 4.43
CA MET A 91 -3.82 -4.13 4.95
C MET A 91 -3.00 -3.01 4.32
N HIS A 92 -1.70 -3.21 4.11
CA HIS A 92 -0.87 -2.26 3.38
C HIS A 92 -1.46 -1.96 1.98
N LYS A 93 -1.83 -3.00 1.22
CA LYS A 93 -2.43 -2.85 -0.12
C LYS A 93 -3.76 -2.09 -0.07
N VAL A 94 -4.62 -2.41 0.89
CA VAL A 94 -5.92 -1.75 1.04
C VAL A 94 -5.76 -0.27 1.38
N ILE A 95 -4.98 0.02 2.42
CA ILE A 95 -4.87 1.39 2.95
C ILE A 95 -4.12 2.30 1.97
N THR A 96 -3.04 1.83 1.35
CA THR A 96 -2.32 2.60 0.33
C THR A 96 -3.18 2.91 -0.90
N ASN A 97 -4.04 1.97 -1.34
CA ASN A 97 -4.99 2.25 -2.42
C ASN A 97 -6.01 3.34 -2.04
N LEU A 98 -6.57 3.27 -0.82
CA LEU A 98 -7.53 4.27 -0.37
C LEU A 98 -6.89 5.64 -0.19
N LEU A 99 -5.71 5.72 0.41
CA LEU A 99 -4.95 6.97 0.60
C LEU A 99 -4.51 7.59 -0.73
N SER A 100 -4.00 6.78 -1.65
CA SER A 100 -3.61 7.23 -2.98
C SER A 100 -4.81 7.82 -3.73
N ASN A 101 -5.98 7.18 -3.66
CA ASN A 101 -7.22 7.71 -4.22
C ASN A 101 -7.65 9.01 -3.53
N ALA A 102 -7.62 9.06 -2.20
CA ALA A 102 -7.98 10.27 -1.44
C ALA A 102 -7.10 11.45 -1.85
N ILE A 103 -5.77 11.28 -1.90
CA ILE A 103 -4.85 12.35 -2.34
C ILE A 103 -5.11 12.72 -3.81
N LYS A 104 -5.33 11.74 -4.67
CA LYS A 104 -5.57 11.96 -6.10
C LYS A 104 -6.80 12.84 -6.35
N PHE A 105 -7.88 12.63 -5.61
CA PHE A 105 -9.16 13.31 -5.85
C PHE A 105 -9.43 14.51 -4.92
N THR A 106 -8.58 14.75 -3.96
CA THR A 106 -8.64 15.95 -3.11
C THR A 106 -7.93 17.10 -3.82
N PRO A 107 -8.56 18.28 -3.95
CA PRO A 107 -7.92 19.47 -4.47
C PRO A 107 -6.83 19.98 -3.52
N ASP A 108 -5.93 20.81 -4.05
CA ASP A 108 -4.91 21.46 -3.25
C ASP A 108 -5.54 22.33 -2.14
N GLY A 109 -4.98 22.26 -0.95
CA GLY A 109 -5.54 22.91 0.24
C GLY A 109 -6.68 22.12 0.91
N GLY A 110 -7.06 20.94 0.39
CA GLY A 110 -8.08 20.08 0.98
C GLY A 110 -7.61 19.32 2.22
N SER A 111 -8.44 18.38 2.69
CA SER A 111 -8.10 17.56 3.84
C SER A 111 -8.51 16.09 3.66
N ILE A 112 -7.73 15.19 4.27
CA ILE A 112 -7.99 13.76 4.36
C ILE A 112 -7.98 13.39 5.83
N SER A 113 -8.96 12.59 6.25
CA SER A 113 -9.06 12.10 7.63
C SER A 113 -9.09 10.57 7.65
N ILE A 114 -8.27 9.99 8.51
CA ILE A 114 -8.25 8.55 8.76
C ILE A 114 -8.78 8.31 10.16
N TYR A 115 -9.81 7.50 10.27
CA TYR A 115 -10.43 7.16 11.54
C TYR A 115 -10.38 5.65 11.74
N ILE A 116 -9.84 5.22 12.86
CA ILE A 116 -9.70 3.80 13.22
C ILE A 116 -10.24 3.58 14.61
N ALA A 117 -11.12 2.61 14.77
CA ALA A 117 -11.74 2.29 16.05
C ALA A 117 -11.99 0.78 16.19
N THR A 118 -11.97 0.31 17.41
CA THR A 118 -12.52 -1.01 17.75
C THR A 118 -14.00 -0.84 18.13
N LEU A 119 -14.88 -1.50 17.37
CA LEU A 119 -16.28 -1.55 17.68
C LEU A 119 -16.58 -2.75 18.60
N PRO A 120 -17.33 -2.53 19.70
CA PRO A 120 -17.66 -3.61 20.63
C PRO A 120 -18.52 -4.67 19.97
N ALA A 121 -18.35 -5.90 20.44
CA ALA A 121 -19.24 -7.00 20.11
C ALA A 121 -20.70 -6.65 20.51
N LYS A 122 -21.66 -6.91 19.62
CA LYS A 122 -23.09 -6.89 19.93
C LYS A 122 -23.62 -8.31 19.79
N ASP A 123 -24.43 -8.74 20.77
CA ASP A 123 -25.16 -10.01 20.72
C ASP A 123 -24.25 -11.23 20.42
N ASP A 124 -23.22 -11.47 21.24
CA ASP A 124 -22.22 -12.55 21.09
C ASP A 124 -21.44 -12.57 19.77
N LYS A 125 -21.49 -11.49 18.99
CA LYS A 125 -20.65 -11.32 17.80
C LYS A 125 -19.25 -10.85 18.18
N GLU A 126 -18.31 -11.07 17.27
CA GLU A 126 -16.92 -10.65 17.44
C GLU A 126 -16.75 -9.14 17.43
N GLU A 127 -15.73 -8.63 18.13
CA GLU A 127 -15.29 -7.24 18.00
C GLU A 127 -14.88 -6.98 16.54
N LYS A 128 -15.08 -5.75 16.07
CA LYS A 128 -14.76 -5.37 14.70
C LYS A 128 -13.79 -4.20 14.68
N LEU A 129 -12.82 -4.26 13.80
CA LEU A 129 -12.02 -3.11 13.40
C LEU A 129 -12.83 -2.26 12.41
N TYR A 130 -13.04 -1.01 12.77
CA TYR A 130 -13.59 0.00 11.88
C TYR A 130 -12.47 0.87 11.37
N LEU A 131 -12.33 0.98 10.04
CA LEU A 131 -11.39 1.87 9.37
C LEU A 131 -12.16 2.75 8.39
N CYS A 132 -11.92 4.06 8.44
CA CYS A 132 -12.53 5.01 7.52
C CYS A 132 -11.48 5.98 6.99
N VAL A 133 -11.41 6.09 5.66
CA VAL A 133 -10.64 7.13 4.96
C VAL A 133 -11.64 8.09 4.33
N SER A 134 -11.63 9.34 4.78
CA SER A 134 -12.53 10.40 4.34
C SER A 134 -11.73 11.53 3.71
N ASP A 135 -12.19 12.04 2.57
CA ASP A 135 -11.59 13.15 1.85
C ASP A 135 -12.56 14.31 1.64
N THR A 136 -12.02 15.47 1.30
CA THR A 136 -12.78 16.65 0.87
C THR A 136 -12.70 16.88 -0.64
N GLY A 137 -12.63 15.79 -1.39
CA GLY A 137 -12.50 15.78 -2.84
C GLY A 137 -13.82 16.01 -3.58
N THR A 138 -13.82 15.61 -4.84
CA THR A 138 -14.97 15.80 -5.74
C THR A 138 -16.18 14.91 -5.41
N GLY A 139 -16.02 13.93 -4.50
CA GLY A 139 -17.02 12.91 -4.23
C GLY A 139 -17.23 11.95 -5.40
N ILE A 140 -18.24 11.10 -5.28
CA ILE A 140 -18.60 10.06 -6.25
C ILE A 140 -20.03 10.28 -6.69
N GLN A 141 -20.31 10.19 -8.00
CA GLN A 141 -21.69 10.31 -8.49
C GLN A 141 -22.51 9.09 -8.06
N GLU A 142 -23.77 9.30 -7.71
CA GLU A 142 -24.65 8.24 -7.19
C GLU A 142 -24.68 6.95 -8.02
N PRO A 143 -24.81 6.98 -9.36
CA PRO A 143 -24.80 5.74 -10.13
C PRO A 143 -23.45 5.01 -10.09
N ASP A 144 -22.35 5.70 -9.70
CA ASP A 144 -21.02 5.14 -9.68
C ASP A 144 -20.67 4.45 -8.34
N THR A 145 -21.36 4.77 -7.24
CA THR A 145 -21.02 4.30 -5.89
C THR A 145 -21.01 2.78 -5.73
N GLU A 146 -21.86 2.06 -6.44
CA GLU A 146 -21.84 0.59 -6.46
C GLU A 146 -20.82 0.03 -7.48
N GLN A 147 -20.57 0.78 -8.54
CA GLN A 147 -19.77 0.32 -9.68
C GLN A 147 -18.28 0.54 -9.49
N ILE A 148 -17.85 1.48 -8.64
CA ILE A 148 -16.42 1.79 -8.43
C ILE A 148 -15.59 0.61 -7.92
N PHE A 149 -16.23 -0.41 -7.34
CA PHE A 149 -15.60 -1.65 -6.92
C PHE A 149 -15.58 -2.73 -8.00
N ASN A 150 -16.14 -2.46 -9.19
CA ASN A 150 -16.08 -3.39 -10.31
C ASN A 150 -14.71 -3.32 -11.01
N ARG A 151 -14.32 -4.43 -11.64
CA ARG A 151 -13.07 -4.52 -12.39
C ARG A 151 -13.01 -3.49 -13.50
N PHE A 152 -11.87 -2.81 -13.64
CA PHE A 152 -11.58 -1.84 -14.69
C PHE A 152 -12.55 -0.66 -14.75
N TYR A 153 -13.36 -0.49 -13.71
CA TYR A 153 -14.29 0.62 -13.68
C TYR A 153 -13.56 1.95 -13.46
N GLN A 154 -13.91 2.94 -14.29
CA GLN A 154 -13.44 4.32 -14.18
C GLN A 154 -14.63 5.24 -14.48
N SER A 155 -14.85 6.24 -13.62
CA SER A 155 -15.92 7.21 -13.85
C SER A 155 -15.64 8.02 -15.13
N LYS A 156 -16.68 8.20 -15.96
CA LYS A 156 -16.56 8.92 -17.24
C LYS A 156 -16.10 10.37 -17.10
N LYS A 157 -16.37 11.00 -15.96
CA LYS A 157 -15.87 12.36 -15.67
C LYS A 157 -14.38 12.38 -15.36
N GLN A 158 -13.86 11.35 -14.71
CA GLN A 158 -12.43 11.25 -14.39
C GLN A 158 -11.57 11.04 -15.63
N ALA A 159 -12.11 10.37 -16.65
CA ALA A 159 -11.43 10.19 -17.95
C ALA A 159 -11.23 11.52 -18.71
N LYS A 160 -12.10 12.52 -18.47
CA LYS A 160 -12.01 13.84 -19.14
C LYS A 160 -11.02 14.81 -18.48
N TYR A 161 -10.72 14.64 -17.20
CA TYR A 161 -9.82 15.51 -16.44
C TYR A 161 -8.86 14.63 -15.63
N PRO A 162 -7.78 14.13 -16.26
CA PRO A 162 -6.76 13.38 -15.52
C PRO A 162 -6.09 14.33 -14.51
N VAL A 163 -6.49 14.24 -13.26
CA VAL A 163 -5.80 14.94 -12.18
C VAL A 163 -4.40 14.34 -12.11
N TYR A 164 -3.38 15.16 -12.40
CA TYR A 164 -1.96 14.79 -12.38
C TYR A 164 -1.50 13.69 -13.34
N GLY A 165 -2.07 13.56 -14.56
CA GLY A 165 -1.51 12.71 -15.62
C GLY A 165 -1.56 11.19 -15.37
N GLN A 166 -2.14 10.74 -14.27
CA GLN A 166 -2.27 9.33 -13.94
C GLN A 166 -3.71 8.85 -14.11
N THR A 167 -4.00 8.19 -15.21
CA THR A 167 -5.22 7.38 -15.35
C THR A 167 -5.12 6.20 -14.38
N GLY A 168 -6.11 6.04 -13.50
CA GLY A 168 -6.16 4.85 -12.63
C GLY A 168 -6.37 3.59 -13.48
N THR A 169 -5.95 2.44 -12.96
CA THR A 169 -6.14 1.13 -13.62
C THR A 169 -7.57 0.61 -13.54
N GLY A 170 -8.37 1.14 -12.59
CA GLY A 170 -9.67 0.56 -12.22
C GLY A 170 -9.58 -0.78 -11.49
N ILE A 171 -8.37 -1.19 -11.07
CA ILE A 171 -8.13 -2.46 -10.36
C ILE A 171 -8.04 -2.24 -8.85
N GLY A 172 -7.54 -1.08 -8.39
CA GLY A 172 -7.22 -0.85 -6.99
C GLY A 172 -8.41 -1.04 -6.03
N LEU A 173 -9.56 -0.41 -6.28
CA LEU A 173 -10.75 -0.56 -5.44
C LEU A 173 -11.36 -1.96 -5.52
N TYR A 174 -11.30 -2.61 -6.68
CA TYR A 174 -11.68 -4.00 -6.83
C TYR A 174 -10.83 -4.90 -5.92
N LEU A 175 -9.49 -4.71 -5.93
CA LEU A 175 -8.57 -5.43 -5.04
C LEU A 175 -8.91 -5.19 -3.56
N CYS A 176 -9.16 -3.92 -3.17
CA CYS A 176 -9.58 -3.60 -1.81
C CYS A 176 -10.82 -4.40 -1.40
N LYS A 177 -11.86 -4.42 -2.25
CA LYS A 177 -13.09 -5.18 -1.97
C LYS A 177 -12.84 -6.68 -1.84
N ARG A 178 -11.98 -7.24 -2.69
CA ARG A 178 -11.64 -8.68 -2.63
C ARG A 178 -10.86 -9.03 -1.38
N ILE A 179 -9.83 -8.25 -1.05
CA ILE A 179 -9.02 -8.44 0.16
C ILE A 179 -9.89 -8.32 1.41
N VAL A 180 -10.71 -7.27 1.51
CA VAL A 180 -11.62 -7.08 2.64
C VAL A 180 -12.61 -8.25 2.78
N LYS A 181 -13.14 -8.76 1.66
CA LYS A 181 -14.01 -9.95 1.68
C LYS A 181 -13.30 -11.22 2.11
N MET A 182 -12.02 -11.39 1.79
CA MET A 182 -11.23 -12.54 2.23
C MET A 182 -10.94 -12.52 3.75
N HIS A 183 -11.07 -11.32 4.37
CA HIS A 183 -11.06 -11.15 5.83
C HIS A 183 -12.47 -11.21 6.45
N ASP A 184 -13.47 -11.73 5.74
CA ASP A 184 -14.87 -11.74 6.15
C ASP A 184 -15.43 -10.36 6.50
N GLY A 185 -14.82 -9.31 5.92
CA GLY A 185 -15.14 -7.92 6.14
C GLY A 185 -16.08 -7.33 5.10
N GLU A 186 -16.41 -6.06 5.33
CA GLU A 186 -17.24 -5.25 4.47
C GLU A 186 -16.54 -3.93 4.12
N ILE A 187 -16.63 -3.50 2.86
CA ILE A 187 -16.21 -2.19 2.40
C ILE A 187 -17.35 -1.49 1.69
N CYS A 188 -17.55 -0.24 2.03
CA CYS A 188 -18.52 0.63 1.36
C CYS A 188 -17.98 2.05 1.20
N VAL A 189 -18.63 2.83 0.34
CA VAL A 189 -18.35 4.25 0.16
C VAL A 189 -19.62 5.06 0.33
N ARG A 190 -19.48 6.26 0.86
CA ARG A 190 -20.57 7.26 0.95
C ARG A 190 -20.02 8.65 0.70
N ASN A 191 -20.78 9.46 -0.01
CA ASN A 191 -20.49 10.89 -0.08
C ASN A 191 -20.70 11.54 1.28
N ASN A 192 -19.84 12.49 1.60
CA ASN A 192 -19.96 13.31 2.79
C ASN A 192 -21.11 14.30 2.62
N HIS A 193 -21.67 14.81 3.71
CA HIS A 193 -22.79 15.77 3.67
C HIS A 193 -22.41 17.09 2.99
N THR A 194 -21.14 17.46 3.03
CA THR A 194 -20.65 18.72 2.44
C THR A 194 -19.95 18.44 1.10
N ILE A 195 -18.71 17.94 1.17
CA ILE A 195 -17.86 17.67 0.01
C ILE A 195 -17.06 16.37 0.25
N GLY A 196 -16.68 15.70 -0.84
CA GLY A 196 -15.85 14.51 -0.81
C GLY A 196 -16.61 13.24 -0.47
N CYS A 197 -15.86 12.18 -0.21
CA CYS A 197 -16.42 10.87 0.13
C CYS A 197 -15.66 10.19 1.28
N SER A 198 -16.26 9.15 1.81
CA SER A 198 -15.70 8.33 2.88
C SER A 198 -15.77 6.86 2.49
N PHE A 199 -14.61 6.21 2.40
CA PHE A 199 -14.48 4.76 2.30
C PHE A 199 -14.46 4.18 3.71
N ARG A 200 -15.34 3.22 3.98
CA ARG A 200 -15.51 2.59 5.29
C ARG A 200 -15.29 1.11 5.18
N ILE A 201 -14.49 0.57 6.07
CA ILE A 201 -14.17 -0.85 6.16
C ILE A 201 -14.52 -1.35 7.55
N LEU A 202 -15.13 -2.52 7.61
CA LEU A 202 -15.41 -3.26 8.82
C LEU A 202 -14.74 -4.63 8.68
N LEU A 203 -13.83 -4.99 9.59
CA LEU A 203 -13.20 -6.29 9.64
C LEU A 203 -13.51 -6.95 10.97
N PRO A 204 -13.89 -8.24 11.01
CA PRO A 204 -13.93 -8.97 12.26
C PRO A 204 -12.52 -9.05 12.84
N LEU A 205 -12.39 -8.90 14.16
CA LEU A 205 -11.14 -9.10 14.87
C LEU A 205 -11.11 -10.52 15.40
N PRO A 206 -10.24 -11.41 14.89
CA PRO A 206 -10.13 -12.77 15.38
C PRO A 206 -9.67 -12.77 16.84
N LYS A 207 -10.29 -13.62 17.67
CA LYS A 207 -9.80 -13.89 19.02
C LYS A 207 -8.63 -14.87 18.94
N GLU A 208 -7.69 -14.77 19.89
CA GLU A 208 -6.54 -15.71 19.98
C GLU A 208 -6.99 -17.19 19.93
N GLU A 209 -8.12 -17.51 20.56
CA GLU A 209 -8.69 -18.86 20.63
C GLU A 209 -9.16 -19.42 19.28
N ASN A 210 -9.44 -18.54 18.30
CA ASN A 210 -9.97 -18.90 17.00
C ASN A 210 -8.91 -18.97 15.90
N ILE A 211 -7.65 -18.64 16.23
CA ILE A 211 -6.56 -18.71 15.27
C ILE A 211 -6.02 -20.13 15.32
N SER A 212 -6.45 -20.97 14.38
CA SER A 212 -5.89 -22.32 14.22
C SER A 212 -4.39 -22.20 13.92
N ASP A 213 -3.59 -23.13 14.47
CA ASP A 213 -2.10 -23.18 14.32
C ASP A 213 -1.58 -23.04 12.87
N GLN A 214 -2.46 -23.18 11.88
CA GLN A 214 -2.14 -23.02 10.46
C GLN A 214 -2.07 -21.55 10.00
N LEU A 215 -2.53 -20.59 10.80
CA LEU A 215 -2.51 -19.15 10.48
C LEU A 215 -1.43 -18.37 11.25
N ILE A 216 -0.80 -19.00 12.23
CA ILE A 216 0.28 -18.39 13.00
C ILE A 216 1.59 -18.82 12.34
N VAL A 217 2.10 -18.01 11.44
CA VAL A 217 3.53 -18.06 11.12
C VAL A 217 4.23 -17.40 12.28
N ASP A 218 4.83 -18.24 13.14
CA ASP A 218 5.65 -17.78 14.26
C ASP A 218 6.82 -16.95 13.68
N ASN A 219 6.65 -15.63 13.63
CA ASN A 219 7.69 -14.71 13.23
C ASN A 219 8.73 -14.57 14.35
N ASN A 220 9.27 -15.72 14.83
CA ASN A 220 10.56 -15.77 15.48
C ASN A 220 11.71 -15.63 14.47
N ILE A 221 11.51 -14.80 13.45
CA ILE A 221 12.61 -14.13 12.77
C ILE A 221 13.01 -13.02 13.74
N PRO A 222 14.21 -13.07 14.33
CA PRO A 222 14.70 -11.97 15.16
C PRO A 222 14.50 -10.69 14.35
N PRO A 223 13.98 -9.62 14.96
CA PRO A 223 13.77 -8.36 14.26
C PRO A 223 15.04 -8.08 13.49
N ALA A 224 14.89 -7.93 12.17
CA ALA A 224 16.02 -7.55 11.33
C ALA A 224 16.61 -6.33 12.00
N ALA A 225 17.81 -6.51 12.54
CA ALA A 225 18.49 -5.49 13.33
C ALA A 225 18.29 -4.18 12.60
N THR A 226 17.67 -3.22 13.31
CA THR A 226 17.61 -1.82 12.88
C THR A 226 18.93 -1.53 12.20
N THR A 227 18.89 -1.33 10.91
CA THR A 227 20.08 -1.00 10.12
C THR A 227 20.51 0.38 10.63
N GLU A 228 21.25 0.36 11.77
CA GLU A 228 22.26 1.38 11.95
C GLU A 228 22.97 1.45 10.62
N LYS A 229 23.14 2.66 10.09
CA LYS A 229 23.98 2.92 8.92
C LYS A 229 25.41 2.47 9.24
N ASN A 230 25.60 1.15 9.31
CA ASN A 230 26.91 0.55 9.27
C ASN A 230 27.40 0.80 7.86
N GLU A 231 28.32 1.75 7.73
CA GLU A 231 29.18 1.82 6.55
C GLU A 231 29.70 0.40 6.30
N LEU A 232 29.22 -0.19 5.20
CA LEU A 232 29.65 -1.52 4.79
C LEU A 232 31.19 -1.54 4.75
N PRO A 233 31.84 -2.56 5.33
CA PRO A 233 33.27 -2.61 5.38
C PRO A 233 33.85 -2.54 3.97
N LYS A 234 34.70 -1.58 3.69
CA LYS A 234 35.41 -1.39 2.40
C LYS A 234 36.36 -2.54 2.04
N LYS A 235 36.34 -3.64 2.79
CA LYS A 235 37.19 -4.80 2.55
C LYS A 235 36.37 -5.89 1.88
N ARG A 236 36.77 -6.27 0.64
CA ARG A 236 36.21 -7.42 -0.08
C ARG A 236 36.18 -8.64 0.84
N LEU A 237 35.00 -9.19 1.08
CA LEU A 237 34.87 -10.46 1.78
C LEU A 237 35.34 -11.57 0.84
N ALA A 238 36.07 -12.56 1.36
CA ALA A 238 36.51 -13.73 0.60
C ALA A 238 35.37 -14.69 0.21
N LEU A 239 34.13 -14.21 0.26
CA LEU A 239 32.92 -14.96 -0.07
C LEU A 239 32.60 -14.83 -1.56
N THR A 240 32.24 -15.96 -2.18
CA THR A 240 31.80 -16.02 -3.57
C THR A 240 30.26 -16.14 -3.59
N ILE A 241 29.62 -15.29 -4.38
CA ILE A 241 28.16 -15.29 -4.58
C ILE A 241 27.91 -15.68 -6.04
N LEU A 242 27.03 -16.65 -6.25
CA LEU A 242 26.51 -16.99 -7.57
C LEU A 242 25.20 -16.22 -7.81
N VAL A 243 25.17 -15.40 -8.85
CA VAL A 243 23.97 -14.71 -9.34
C VAL A 243 23.41 -15.50 -10.51
N VAL A 244 22.18 -15.99 -10.34
CA VAL A 244 21.42 -16.70 -11.38
C VAL A 244 20.25 -15.82 -11.77
N GLU A 245 20.31 -15.22 -12.95
CA GLU A 245 19.31 -14.28 -13.44
C GLU A 245 19.27 -14.37 -14.97
N ASP A 246 18.11 -14.59 -15.56
CA ASP A 246 17.94 -14.75 -17.01
C ASP A 246 18.02 -13.41 -17.76
N ASN A 247 17.61 -12.31 -17.11
CA ASN A 247 17.70 -10.98 -17.69
C ASN A 247 19.12 -10.41 -17.56
N ALA A 248 19.81 -10.22 -18.71
CA ALA A 248 21.19 -9.73 -18.76
C ALA A 248 21.38 -8.35 -18.09
N ASP A 249 20.42 -7.43 -18.23
CA ASP A 249 20.49 -6.09 -17.64
C ASP A 249 20.34 -6.16 -16.11
N MET A 250 19.41 -6.99 -15.62
CA MET A 250 19.20 -7.21 -14.20
C MET A 250 20.42 -7.91 -13.59
N ARG A 251 20.95 -8.93 -14.24
CA ARG A 251 22.17 -9.63 -13.83
C ARG A 251 23.36 -8.66 -13.73
N GLY A 252 23.54 -7.81 -14.75
CA GLY A 252 24.58 -6.77 -14.76
C GLY A 252 24.40 -5.75 -13.63
N TYR A 253 23.16 -5.35 -13.32
CA TYR A 253 22.84 -4.46 -12.22
C TYR A 253 23.18 -5.08 -10.86
N ILE A 254 22.74 -6.31 -10.59
CA ILE A 254 23.04 -7.04 -9.35
C ILE A 254 24.56 -7.20 -9.18
N ARG A 255 25.26 -7.60 -10.24
CA ARG A 255 26.73 -7.68 -10.24
C ARG A 255 27.37 -6.35 -9.87
N SER A 256 26.88 -5.24 -10.44
CA SER A 256 27.46 -3.91 -10.19
C SER A 256 27.39 -3.49 -8.72
N ILE A 257 26.37 -3.96 -7.99
CA ILE A 257 26.19 -3.71 -6.56
C ILE A 257 27.11 -4.62 -5.72
N LEU A 258 27.18 -5.91 -6.08
CA LEU A 258 27.84 -6.92 -5.24
C LEU A 258 29.35 -7.00 -5.44
N ARG A 259 29.87 -6.66 -6.62
CA ARG A 259 31.30 -6.81 -6.99
C ARG A 259 32.27 -6.05 -6.08
N ASP A 260 31.81 -4.99 -5.43
CA ASP A 260 32.65 -4.17 -4.55
C ASP A 260 32.86 -4.85 -3.18
N TYR A 261 32.02 -5.84 -2.85
CA TYR A 261 32.01 -6.53 -1.56
C TYR A 261 32.35 -8.03 -1.66
N TYR A 262 32.01 -8.68 -2.79
CA TYR A 262 32.06 -10.13 -2.98
C TYR A 262 32.72 -10.53 -4.31
N ASN A 263 33.15 -11.79 -4.40
CA ASN A 263 33.43 -12.40 -5.67
C ASN A 263 32.11 -12.85 -6.31
N VAL A 264 31.75 -12.31 -7.47
CA VAL A 264 30.47 -12.59 -8.12
C VAL A 264 30.66 -13.50 -9.30
N LEU A 265 30.03 -14.67 -9.28
CA LEU A 265 29.86 -15.56 -10.41
C LEU A 265 28.48 -15.34 -11.03
N GLU A 266 28.38 -15.53 -12.35
CA GLU A 266 27.14 -15.36 -13.10
C GLU A 266 26.77 -16.67 -13.80
N ALA A 267 25.47 -16.99 -13.85
CA ALA A 267 24.92 -18.09 -14.60
C ALA A 267 23.61 -17.66 -15.31
#